data_1b584430b5248e389a79894d26cbeb22
#
_entry.id   1b584430b5248e389a79894d26cbeb22
#
_cell.length_a   1.000
_cell.length_b   1.000
_cell.length_c   1.000
_cell.angle_alpha   90.00
_cell.angle_beta   90.00
_cell.angle_gamma   90.00
#
_symmetry.space_group_name_H-M   'P 1'
#
loop_
_entity.id
_entity.type
_entity.pdbx_description
1 polymer ?
#
loop_
_entity_poly.entity_id
_entity_poly.type
_entity_poly.pdbx_seq_one_letter_code
_entity_poly.pdbx_strand_id
1 'polypeptide(L)'
;DPDYNPMMRPGLDDSEKISPDCSGLNFFSIDHQFQSLLPLYADENEYAHFKPHLNRLGEVAGGRLNDLAMLADKNQPILHPRDRFGRDIDWIEYHPAYREMERIAWDDFKMAAMAHRRGALGWPKLASAPIKYAFQYVFSQAEFGILCPLSVSETSAYHFKWANDSKLKKLFWEGLTSLDFNKRLTGTQFMTEKAAGSDVGSGTLTAVPDGENWKLYGEKWFCSHADADVALLLARPDGAPSGTKGLALFAMPRHLENGLRNSYRIVRLKDKLGTKSMASGEIIFEGAKAYAVGDISQGIKQMLGQVNLSRLSHGVRAAGMMRRCLNEALSAARYRQQFGEPLINKPLMRSQLLD
;
A
#
# COMPACT_ATOMS: atom_id res chain seq x y z
N ASP A 1 7.93 -25.52 -13.95
CA ASP A 1 7.31 -26.85 -13.82
C ASP A 1 6.39 -26.83 -12.61
N PRO A 2 5.06 -26.99 -12.75
CA PRO A 2 4.14 -26.97 -11.60
C PRO A 2 4.36 -28.17 -10.65
N ASP A 3 5.07 -29.18 -11.08
CA ASP A 3 5.41 -30.36 -10.28
C ASP A 3 6.81 -30.30 -9.68
N TYR A 4 7.54 -29.19 -9.89
CA TYR A 4 8.85 -29.01 -9.29
C TYR A 4 8.73 -28.77 -7.78
N ASN A 5 9.02 -29.79 -7.00
CA ASN A 5 9.19 -29.68 -5.55
C ASN A 5 10.70 -29.61 -5.23
N PRO A 6 11.23 -28.42 -4.88
CA PRO A 6 12.66 -28.27 -4.56
C PRO A 6 13.09 -29.04 -3.30
N MET A 7 12.14 -29.50 -2.51
CA MET A 7 12.38 -30.32 -1.30
C MET A 7 12.60 -31.81 -1.62
N MET A 8 12.25 -32.24 -2.84
CA MET A 8 12.45 -33.63 -3.26
C MET A 8 13.64 -33.75 -4.22
N ARG A 9 14.85 -33.60 -3.71
CA ARG A 9 16.04 -34.12 -4.40
C ARG A 9 16.23 -35.56 -3.99
N PRO A 10 16.15 -36.54 -4.91
CA PRO A 10 16.48 -37.93 -4.59
C PRO A 10 17.91 -38.03 -4.06
N GLY A 11 18.08 -38.60 -2.88
CA GLY A 11 19.40 -38.88 -2.29
C GLY A 11 19.96 -37.83 -1.34
N LEU A 12 19.20 -36.79 -0.93
CA LEU A 12 19.59 -35.95 0.20
C LEU A 12 19.32 -36.67 1.51
N ASP A 13 20.36 -36.86 2.31
CA ASP A 13 20.28 -37.35 3.68
C ASP A 13 19.55 -36.32 4.58
N ASP A 14 18.94 -36.83 5.66
CA ASP A 14 18.25 -36.01 6.67
C ASP A 14 19.17 -34.95 7.32
N SER A 15 20.48 -35.19 7.34
CA SER A 15 21.50 -34.26 7.85
C SER A 15 21.64 -32.99 6.98
N GLU A 16 21.23 -33.03 5.71
CA GLU A 16 21.28 -31.90 4.77
C GLU A 16 19.97 -31.12 4.69
N LYS A 17 18.97 -31.45 5.52
CA LYS A 17 17.71 -30.78 5.52
C LYS A 17 17.86 -29.30 5.87
N ILE A 18 17.44 -28.47 4.95
CA ILE A 18 17.29 -27.03 5.19
C ILE A 18 16.12 -26.83 6.15
N SER A 19 16.29 -25.97 7.16
CA SER A 19 15.21 -25.61 8.06
C SER A 19 14.02 -25.09 7.27
N PRO A 20 12.79 -25.61 7.45
CA PRO A 20 11.62 -25.07 6.80
C PRO A 20 11.37 -23.64 7.28
N ASP A 21 10.90 -22.79 6.37
CA ASP A 21 10.32 -21.50 6.71
C ASP A 21 8.88 -21.69 7.24
N CYS A 22 8.16 -20.59 7.49
CA CYS A 22 6.75 -20.65 7.90
C CYS A 22 5.76 -20.64 6.73
N SER A 23 6.22 -20.80 5.47
CA SER A 23 5.35 -20.88 4.30
C SER A 23 4.40 -22.09 4.40
N GLY A 24 3.17 -21.89 3.91
CA GLY A 24 2.11 -22.90 4.02
C GLY A 24 1.36 -22.89 5.35
N LEU A 25 1.82 -22.16 6.36
CA LEU A 25 1.06 -21.96 7.60
C LEU A 25 0.00 -20.88 7.42
N ASN A 26 -1.12 -21.00 8.10
CA ASN A 26 -2.13 -19.94 8.12
C ASN A 26 -1.70 -18.84 9.10
N PHE A 27 -1.28 -17.67 8.59
CA PHE A 27 -0.72 -16.56 9.38
C PHE A 27 -1.69 -15.90 10.36
N PHE A 28 -2.99 -16.13 10.22
CA PHE A 28 -3.96 -15.72 11.21
C PHE A 28 -4.16 -16.78 12.29
N SER A 29 -4.31 -18.05 11.89
CA SER A 29 -4.62 -19.13 12.84
C SER A 29 -3.48 -19.44 13.80
N ILE A 30 -2.22 -19.28 13.39
CA ILE A 30 -1.03 -19.50 14.24
C ILE A 30 -0.75 -18.33 15.19
N ASP A 31 -1.38 -17.17 15.00
CA ASP A 31 -1.20 -15.99 15.86
C ASP A 31 -2.27 -15.93 16.96
N HIS A 32 -2.12 -16.76 17.97
CA HIS A 32 -3.06 -16.85 19.08
C HIS A 32 -3.17 -15.55 19.88
N GLN A 33 -2.05 -14.79 20.03
CA GLN A 33 -2.05 -13.51 20.72
C GLN A 33 -2.90 -12.49 19.97
N PHE A 34 -2.75 -12.39 18.67
CA PHE A 34 -3.55 -11.48 17.86
C PHE A 34 -5.05 -11.84 17.89
N GLN A 35 -5.38 -13.15 17.81
CA GLN A 35 -6.75 -13.62 17.92
C GLN A 35 -7.38 -13.32 19.29
N SER A 36 -6.59 -13.32 20.36
CA SER A 36 -7.06 -12.97 21.71
C SER A 36 -7.18 -11.46 21.91
N LEU A 37 -6.34 -10.67 21.24
CA LEU A 37 -6.31 -9.21 21.37
C LEU A 37 -7.43 -8.54 20.57
N LEU A 38 -7.68 -8.97 19.34
CA LEU A 38 -8.61 -8.28 18.43
C LEU A 38 -10.06 -8.16 18.97
N PRO A 39 -10.64 -9.16 19.64
CA PRO A 39 -11.98 -9.05 20.23
C PRO A 39 -12.10 -7.98 21.33
N LEU A 40 -10.99 -7.55 21.94
CA LEU A 40 -11.02 -6.50 22.96
C LEU A 40 -11.26 -5.11 22.37
N TYR A 41 -11.05 -4.93 21.06
CA TYR A 41 -11.14 -3.64 20.38
C TYR A 41 -12.22 -3.61 19.28
N ALA A 42 -12.71 -4.74 18.83
CA ALA A 42 -13.77 -4.86 17.84
C ALA A 42 -15.11 -5.19 18.50
N ASP A 43 -16.22 -4.78 17.89
CA ASP A 43 -17.55 -5.24 18.28
C ASP A 43 -17.64 -6.76 18.10
N GLU A 44 -18.32 -7.45 19.04
CA GLU A 44 -18.40 -8.91 19.05
C GLU A 44 -19.03 -9.47 17.77
N ASN A 45 -20.14 -8.88 17.31
CA ASN A 45 -20.80 -9.33 16.08
C ASN A 45 -19.95 -9.04 14.84
N GLU A 46 -19.27 -7.90 14.84
CA GLU A 46 -18.35 -7.53 13.76
C GLU A 46 -17.17 -8.51 13.70
N TYR A 47 -16.54 -8.79 14.83
CA TYR A 47 -15.45 -9.76 14.89
C TYR A 47 -15.91 -11.15 14.46
N ALA A 48 -17.06 -11.62 14.96
CA ALA A 48 -17.61 -12.91 14.57
C ALA A 48 -17.84 -13.01 13.06
N HIS A 49 -18.32 -11.93 12.44
CA HIS A 49 -18.51 -11.87 10.98
C HIS A 49 -17.17 -11.91 10.22
N PHE A 50 -16.18 -11.13 10.64
CA PHE A 50 -14.91 -11.01 9.90
C PHE A 50 -13.88 -12.10 10.22
N LYS A 51 -13.99 -12.82 11.32
CA LYS A 51 -13.07 -13.90 11.70
C LYS A 51 -12.87 -14.97 10.62
N PRO A 52 -13.92 -15.50 9.95
CA PRO A 52 -13.73 -16.43 8.83
C PRO A 52 -12.97 -15.81 7.65
N HIS A 53 -13.19 -14.53 7.36
CA HIS A 53 -12.47 -13.80 6.31
C HIS A 53 -11.00 -13.58 6.66
N LEU A 54 -10.69 -13.25 7.91
CA LEU A 54 -9.32 -13.14 8.41
C LEU A 54 -8.60 -14.48 8.38
N ASN A 55 -9.29 -15.58 8.71
CA ASN A 55 -8.75 -16.92 8.60
C ASN A 55 -8.42 -17.28 7.14
N ARG A 56 -9.33 -16.98 6.21
CA ARG A 56 -9.08 -17.15 4.76
C ARG A 56 -7.92 -16.29 4.28
N LEU A 57 -7.81 -15.03 4.74
CA LEU A 57 -6.67 -14.18 4.43
C LEU A 57 -5.37 -14.75 5.00
N GLY A 58 -5.39 -15.30 6.21
CA GLY A 58 -4.23 -15.94 6.82
C GLY A 58 -3.71 -17.13 6.02
N GLU A 59 -4.60 -17.95 5.48
CA GLU A 59 -4.26 -19.05 4.58
C GLU A 59 -3.64 -18.54 3.27
N VAL A 60 -4.26 -17.56 2.65
CA VAL A 60 -3.74 -16.92 1.42
C VAL A 60 -2.39 -16.25 1.67
N ALA A 61 -2.21 -15.56 2.82
CA ALA A 61 -0.97 -14.89 3.18
C ALA A 61 0.19 -15.85 3.43
N GLY A 62 -0.06 -16.97 4.07
CA GLY A 62 0.97 -18.00 4.28
C GLY A 62 1.27 -18.85 3.05
N GLY A 63 0.40 -18.84 2.05
CA GLY A 63 0.51 -19.62 0.81
C GLY A 63 0.67 -18.75 -0.42
N ARG A 64 -0.39 -18.66 -1.23
CA ARG A 64 -0.36 -18.03 -2.56
C ARG A 64 0.18 -16.60 -2.56
N LEU A 65 -0.21 -15.76 -1.60
CA LEU A 65 0.25 -14.37 -1.53
C LEU A 65 1.76 -14.29 -1.27
N ASN A 66 2.29 -15.19 -0.40
CA ASN A 66 3.72 -15.26 -0.14
C ASN A 66 4.53 -15.59 -1.41
N ASP A 67 4.05 -16.54 -2.22
CA ASP A 67 4.69 -16.91 -3.48
C ASP A 67 4.66 -15.77 -4.50
N LEU A 68 3.52 -15.10 -4.62
CA LEU A 68 3.35 -13.93 -5.48
C LEU A 68 4.26 -12.77 -5.06
N ALA A 69 4.41 -12.54 -3.75
CA ALA A 69 5.28 -11.51 -3.21
C ALA A 69 6.75 -11.75 -3.59
N MET A 70 7.23 -12.98 -3.46
CA MET A 70 8.59 -13.35 -3.87
C MET A 70 8.81 -13.17 -5.37
N LEU A 71 7.82 -13.51 -6.20
CA LEU A 71 7.90 -13.31 -7.65
C LEU A 71 7.92 -11.83 -8.02
N ALA A 72 7.04 -11.03 -7.43
CA ALA A 72 6.96 -9.59 -7.70
C ALA A 72 8.19 -8.82 -7.21
N ASP A 73 8.80 -9.22 -6.09
CA ASP A 73 10.03 -8.60 -5.58
C ASP A 73 11.21 -8.83 -6.52
N LYS A 74 11.32 -10.02 -7.11
CA LYS A 74 12.36 -10.38 -8.09
C LYS A 74 12.13 -9.74 -9.47
N ASN A 75 10.89 -9.41 -9.81
CA ASN A 75 10.48 -8.86 -11.10
C ASN A 75 9.91 -7.45 -10.90
N GLN A 76 10.81 -6.49 -10.71
CA GLN A 76 10.45 -5.10 -10.44
C GLN A 76 9.68 -4.47 -11.61
N PRO A 77 8.84 -3.44 -11.34
CA PRO A 77 8.16 -2.70 -12.40
C PRO A 77 9.13 -2.06 -13.39
N ILE A 78 8.74 -2.05 -14.66
CA ILE A 78 9.51 -1.46 -15.77
C ILE A 78 8.75 -0.25 -16.31
N LEU A 79 9.41 0.90 -16.41
CA LEU A 79 8.85 2.09 -17.03
C LEU A 79 9.10 2.06 -18.54
N HIS A 80 8.03 2.18 -19.31
CA HIS A 80 8.06 2.45 -20.75
C HIS A 80 7.63 3.92 -20.96
N PRO A 81 8.59 4.85 -21.08
CA PRO A 81 8.27 6.28 -21.13
C PRO A 81 7.60 6.67 -22.44
N ARG A 82 7.95 5.99 -23.55
CA ARG A 82 7.46 6.30 -24.90
C ARG A 82 7.05 5.06 -25.66
N ASP A 83 6.09 5.24 -26.58
CA ASP A 83 5.76 4.22 -27.55
C ASP A 83 6.78 4.20 -28.71
N ARG A 84 6.61 3.26 -29.66
CA ARG A 84 7.48 3.12 -30.85
C ARG A 84 7.48 4.33 -31.78
N PHE A 85 6.54 5.27 -31.64
CA PHE A 85 6.43 6.49 -32.42
C PHE A 85 6.98 7.72 -31.69
N GLY A 86 7.53 7.55 -30.46
CA GLY A 86 8.08 8.63 -29.63
C GLY A 86 7.03 9.40 -28.81
N ARG A 87 5.77 8.95 -28.77
CA ARG A 87 4.73 9.59 -27.95
C ARG A 87 4.88 9.18 -26.50
N ASP A 88 4.80 10.16 -25.59
CA ASP A 88 4.89 9.91 -24.13
C ASP A 88 3.68 9.07 -23.68
N ILE A 89 3.93 7.91 -23.10
CA ILE A 89 2.92 7.01 -22.56
C ILE A 89 3.10 6.78 -21.05
N ASP A 90 4.34 6.85 -20.54
CA ASP A 90 4.74 6.54 -19.16
C ASP A 90 3.97 5.33 -18.62
N TRP A 91 3.96 4.27 -19.38
CA TRP A 91 3.34 3.02 -18.97
C TRP A 91 4.29 2.27 -18.05
N ILE A 92 3.76 1.84 -16.92
CA ILE A 92 4.48 1.00 -15.97
C ILE A 92 3.99 -0.44 -16.16
N GLU A 93 4.90 -1.29 -16.60
CA GLU A 93 4.68 -2.72 -16.69
C GLU A 93 4.94 -3.36 -15.34
N TYR A 94 3.92 -4.00 -14.78
CA TYR A 94 4.03 -4.80 -13.57
C TYR A 94 3.99 -6.29 -13.91
N HIS A 95 4.78 -7.07 -13.18
CA HIS A 95 4.69 -8.52 -13.28
C HIS A 95 3.27 -9.03 -12.96
N PRO A 96 2.75 -10.10 -13.62
CA PRO A 96 1.42 -10.63 -13.33
C PRO A 96 1.16 -10.96 -11.87
N ALA A 97 2.19 -11.40 -11.13
CA ALA A 97 2.09 -11.64 -9.70
C ALA A 97 1.66 -10.38 -8.92
N TYR A 98 2.16 -9.19 -9.27
CA TYR A 98 1.73 -7.94 -8.65
C TYR A 98 0.24 -7.66 -8.92
N ARG A 99 -0.21 -7.88 -10.14
CA ARG A 99 -1.62 -7.68 -10.52
C ARG A 99 -2.56 -8.67 -9.83
N GLU A 100 -2.10 -9.88 -9.57
CA GLU A 100 -2.86 -10.84 -8.77
C GLU A 100 -2.93 -10.42 -7.30
N MET A 101 -1.85 -9.92 -6.72
CA MET A 101 -1.85 -9.35 -5.36
C MET A 101 -2.79 -8.15 -5.24
N GLU A 102 -2.86 -7.27 -6.25
CA GLU A 102 -3.88 -6.21 -6.31
C GLU A 102 -5.30 -6.80 -6.25
N ARG A 103 -5.57 -7.83 -7.04
CA ARG A 103 -6.88 -8.48 -7.03
C ARG A 103 -7.22 -9.08 -5.66
N ILE A 104 -6.27 -9.76 -5.05
CA ILE A 104 -6.45 -10.28 -3.68
C ILE A 104 -6.84 -9.15 -2.72
N ALA A 105 -6.09 -8.05 -2.69
CA ALA A 105 -6.32 -6.96 -1.75
C ALA A 105 -7.62 -6.19 -2.00
N TRP A 106 -7.89 -5.78 -3.25
CA TRP A 106 -9.05 -4.93 -3.60
C TRP A 106 -10.32 -5.72 -3.88
N ASP A 107 -10.20 -6.91 -4.48
CA ASP A 107 -11.37 -7.70 -4.88
C ASP A 107 -11.74 -8.78 -3.87
N ASP A 108 -10.82 -9.71 -3.59
CA ASP A 108 -11.13 -10.85 -2.73
C ASP A 108 -11.39 -10.44 -1.27
N PHE A 109 -10.71 -9.39 -0.78
CA PHE A 109 -10.82 -8.92 0.61
C PHE A 109 -11.32 -7.48 0.77
N LYS A 110 -11.64 -6.75 -0.31
CA LYS A 110 -12.25 -5.40 -0.28
C LYS A 110 -11.54 -4.40 0.66
N MET A 111 -10.22 -4.56 0.84
CA MET A 111 -9.46 -3.86 1.89
C MET A 111 -9.45 -2.33 1.73
N ALA A 112 -9.51 -1.81 0.50
CA ALA A 112 -9.57 -0.37 0.26
C ALA A 112 -10.97 0.23 0.51
N ALA A 113 -12.03 -0.59 0.38
CA ALA A 113 -13.41 -0.12 0.40
C ALA A 113 -14.12 -0.38 1.74
N MET A 114 -13.69 -1.38 2.53
CA MET A 114 -14.46 -1.86 3.69
C MET A 114 -14.75 -0.80 4.75
N ALA A 115 -13.89 0.21 4.93
CA ALA A 115 -14.11 1.32 5.86
C ALA A 115 -14.95 2.48 5.26
N HIS A 116 -15.29 2.41 3.96
CA HIS A 116 -16.01 3.46 3.24
C HIS A 116 -17.36 3.01 2.70
N ARG A 117 -17.54 1.72 2.43
CA ARG A 117 -18.73 1.14 1.81
C ARG A 117 -19.34 0.05 2.68
N ARG A 118 -20.66 0.11 2.83
CA ARG A 118 -21.46 -0.99 3.38
C ARG A 118 -21.47 -2.15 2.39
N GLY A 119 -21.60 -3.37 2.87
CA GLY A 119 -21.67 -4.57 2.04
C GLY A 119 -20.30 -5.19 1.70
N ALA A 120 -19.18 -4.57 2.12
CA ALA A 120 -17.85 -5.19 1.98
C ALA A 120 -17.82 -6.54 2.69
N LEU A 121 -17.45 -7.59 1.97
CA LEU A 121 -17.47 -8.99 2.46
C LEU A 121 -18.80 -9.42 3.10
N GLY A 122 -19.92 -8.83 2.67
CA GLY A 122 -21.25 -9.12 3.22
C GLY A 122 -21.59 -8.37 4.51
N TRP A 123 -20.71 -7.53 5.05
CA TRP A 123 -20.98 -6.76 6.27
C TRP A 123 -21.91 -5.58 6.01
N PRO A 124 -23.06 -5.45 6.72
CA PRO A 124 -24.06 -4.43 6.40
C PRO A 124 -23.69 -3.01 6.83
N LYS A 125 -22.63 -2.84 7.61
CA LYS A 125 -22.12 -1.55 8.08
C LYS A 125 -20.76 -1.24 7.45
N LEU A 126 -20.14 -0.13 7.81
CA LEU A 126 -18.73 0.12 7.54
C LEU A 126 -17.90 -0.73 8.49
N ALA A 127 -16.80 -1.30 8.00
CA ALA A 127 -15.86 -1.97 8.88
C ALA A 127 -15.16 -0.96 9.82
N SER A 128 -15.03 -1.35 11.07
CA SER A 128 -14.33 -0.54 12.08
C SER A 128 -12.81 -0.48 11.82
N ALA A 129 -12.15 0.48 12.45
CA ALA A 129 -10.70 0.60 12.34
C ALA A 129 -9.95 -0.65 12.82
N PRO A 130 -10.28 -1.28 13.97
CA PRO A 130 -9.64 -2.54 14.38
C PRO A 130 -9.74 -3.64 13.32
N ILE A 131 -10.91 -3.82 12.72
CA ILE A 131 -11.10 -4.83 11.66
C ILE A 131 -10.30 -4.48 10.42
N LYS A 132 -10.41 -3.25 9.90
CA LYS A 132 -9.62 -2.81 8.74
C LYS A 132 -8.11 -3.06 8.93
N TYR A 133 -7.60 -2.68 10.08
CA TYR A 133 -6.18 -2.86 10.37
C TYR A 133 -5.80 -4.32 10.65
N ALA A 134 -6.72 -5.15 11.12
CA ALA A 134 -6.49 -6.59 11.23
C ALA A 134 -6.18 -7.23 9.86
N PHE A 135 -6.92 -6.86 8.81
CA PHE A 135 -6.61 -7.31 7.45
C PHE A 135 -5.23 -6.84 6.98
N GLN A 136 -4.86 -5.59 7.25
CA GLN A 136 -3.53 -5.08 6.89
C GLN A 136 -2.40 -5.78 7.67
N TYR A 137 -2.61 -6.09 8.95
CA TYR A 137 -1.67 -6.84 9.78
C TYR A 137 -1.41 -8.26 9.23
N VAL A 138 -2.46 -8.98 8.89
CA VAL A 138 -2.32 -10.35 8.34
C VAL A 138 -1.67 -10.31 6.95
N PHE A 139 -2.12 -9.42 6.07
CA PHE A 139 -1.58 -9.28 4.71
C PHE A 139 -0.10 -8.90 4.71
N SER A 140 0.32 -7.98 5.59
CA SER A 140 1.70 -7.48 5.65
C SER A 140 2.72 -8.54 6.06
N GLN A 141 2.28 -9.65 6.65
CA GLN A 141 3.17 -10.78 6.94
C GLN A 141 3.68 -11.47 5.66
N ALA A 142 2.97 -11.32 4.54
CA ALA A 142 3.37 -11.84 3.24
C ALA A 142 3.96 -10.75 2.34
N GLU A 143 3.31 -9.58 2.26
CA GLU A 143 3.69 -8.55 1.30
C GLU A 143 3.42 -7.14 1.84
N PHE A 144 4.40 -6.27 1.72
CA PHE A 144 4.33 -4.90 2.22
C PHE A 144 4.18 -3.84 1.11
N GLY A 145 4.71 -4.12 -0.08
CA GLY A 145 4.79 -3.14 -1.17
C GLY A 145 3.43 -2.67 -1.64
N ILE A 146 2.50 -3.59 -1.89
CA ILE A 146 1.15 -3.28 -2.38
C ILE A 146 0.26 -2.63 -1.30
N LEU A 147 0.58 -2.83 -0.02
CA LEU A 147 -0.13 -2.18 1.06
C LEU A 147 0.12 -0.66 1.11
N CYS A 148 1.19 -0.15 0.48
CA CYS A 148 1.39 1.28 0.31
C CYS A 148 0.31 1.88 -0.60
N PRO A 149 0.17 1.50 -1.88
CA PRO A 149 -0.91 2.01 -2.74
C PRO A 149 -2.31 1.72 -2.17
N LEU A 150 -2.53 0.57 -1.56
CA LEU A 150 -3.80 0.25 -0.91
C LEU A 150 -4.14 1.26 0.19
N SER A 151 -3.22 1.45 1.14
CA SER A 151 -3.42 2.35 2.28
C SER A 151 -3.60 3.80 1.83
N VAL A 152 -2.82 4.26 0.83
CA VAL A 152 -2.93 5.64 0.34
C VAL A 152 -4.19 5.83 -0.49
N SER A 153 -4.64 4.84 -1.26
CA SER A 153 -5.93 4.89 -1.96
C SER A 153 -7.08 5.01 -0.96
N GLU A 154 -7.08 4.19 0.07
CA GLU A 154 -8.08 4.21 1.14
C GLU A 154 -8.10 5.55 1.88
N THR A 155 -6.92 6.06 2.27
CA THR A 155 -6.84 7.33 3.00
C THR A 155 -7.12 8.55 2.13
N SER A 156 -6.81 8.51 0.83
CA SER A 156 -7.18 9.58 -0.11
C SER A 156 -8.69 9.78 -0.20
N ALA A 157 -9.48 8.71 -0.06
CA ALA A 157 -10.93 8.79 -0.11
C ALA A 157 -11.52 9.69 1.00
N TYR A 158 -10.88 9.76 2.17
CA TYR A 158 -11.32 10.64 3.26
C TYR A 158 -11.27 12.12 2.86
N HIS A 159 -10.27 12.56 2.09
CA HIS A 159 -10.18 13.96 1.66
C HIS A 159 -11.35 14.37 0.81
N PHE A 160 -11.75 13.54 -0.16
CA PHE A 160 -12.89 13.84 -1.02
C PHE A 160 -14.22 13.79 -0.24
N LYS A 161 -14.29 12.99 0.82
CA LYS A 161 -15.41 12.99 1.75
C LYS A 161 -15.44 14.25 2.61
N TRP A 162 -14.29 14.66 3.18
CA TRP A 162 -14.18 15.83 4.07
C TRP A 162 -14.33 17.15 3.34
N ALA A 163 -13.76 17.27 2.13
CA ALA A 163 -13.89 18.48 1.31
C ALA A 163 -15.33 18.80 0.94
N ASN A 164 -16.24 17.83 1.01
CA ASN A 164 -17.66 17.94 0.69
C ASN A 164 -17.95 18.49 -0.71
N ASP A 165 -17.02 18.38 -1.64
CA ASP A 165 -17.15 18.79 -3.04
C ASP A 165 -17.81 17.67 -3.85
N SER A 166 -18.98 17.97 -4.43
CA SER A 166 -19.75 17.00 -5.20
C SER A 166 -19.04 16.55 -6.49
N LYS A 167 -18.29 17.45 -7.12
CA LYS A 167 -17.50 17.15 -8.34
C LYS A 167 -16.35 16.20 -8.00
N LEU A 168 -15.57 16.49 -6.98
CA LEU A 168 -14.46 15.64 -6.55
C LEU A 168 -14.93 14.29 -6.02
N LYS A 169 -16.07 14.24 -5.33
CA LYS A 169 -16.69 12.98 -4.92
C LYS A 169 -17.02 12.10 -6.11
N LYS A 170 -17.67 12.67 -7.13
CA LYS A 170 -18.03 11.95 -8.35
C LYS A 170 -16.81 11.50 -9.14
N LEU A 171 -15.78 12.35 -9.24
CA LEU A 171 -14.59 12.05 -10.00
C LEU A 171 -13.72 10.97 -9.34
N PHE A 172 -13.58 11.01 -8.02
CA PHE A 172 -12.55 10.21 -7.35
C PHE A 172 -13.08 9.31 -6.22
N TRP A 173 -13.94 9.81 -5.32
CA TRP A 173 -14.34 9.04 -4.15
C TRP A 173 -15.09 7.76 -4.50
N GLU A 174 -15.96 7.81 -5.51
CA GLU A 174 -16.75 6.65 -5.93
C GLU A 174 -15.84 5.52 -6.42
N GLY A 175 -14.82 5.84 -7.21
CA GLY A 175 -13.85 4.87 -7.70
C GLY A 175 -12.88 4.38 -6.61
N LEU A 176 -12.33 5.29 -5.80
CA LEU A 176 -11.42 4.92 -4.70
C LEU A 176 -12.04 3.99 -3.67
N THR A 177 -13.37 4.06 -3.50
CA THR A 177 -14.12 3.25 -2.55
C THR A 177 -14.98 2.16 -3.21
N SER A 178 -14.77 1.89 -4.50
CA SER A 178 -15.58 0.91 -5.25
C SER A 178 -15.42 -0.50 -4.71
N LEU A 179 -16.55 -1.21 -4.55
CA LEU A 179 -16.57 -2.65 -4.29
C LEU A 179 -16.38 -3.47 -5.59
N ASP A 180 -16.55 -2.84 -6.75
CA ASP A 180 -16.31 -3.44 -8.06
C ASP A 180 -14.86 -3.17 -8.47
N PHE A 181 -14.06 -4.23 -8.58
CA PHE A 181 -12.65 -4.15 -8.93
C PHE A 181 -12.41 -3.46 -10.28
N ASN A 182 -13.30 -3.65 -11.25
CA ASN A 182 -13.15 -3.07 -12.58
C ASN A 182 -13.48 -1.57 -12.64
N LYS A 183 -14.16 -1.05 -11.61
CA LYS A 183 -14.51 0.37 -11.47
C LYS A 183 -13.64 1.10 -10.45
N ARG A 184 -12.67 0.37 -9.84
CA ARG A 184 -11.81 0.97 -8.85
C ARG A 184 -10.92 2.04 -9.45
N LEU A 185 -10.66 3.06 -8.68
CA LEU A 185 -9.54 3.96 -8.85
C LEU A 185 -8.50 3.71 -7.76
N THR A 186 -7.27 4.04 -8.06
CA THR A 186 -6.15 4.02 -7.12
C THR A 186 -5.71 5.45 -6.79
N GLY A 187 -5.34 5.67 -5.52
CA GLY A 187 -4.87 6.97 -5.04
C GLY A 187 -3.42 6.91 -4.60
N THR A 188 -2.78 8.06 -4.61
CA THR A 188 -1.44 8.25 -4.07
C THR A 188 -1.26 9.63 -3.45
N GLN A 189 -0.12 9.86 -2.79
CA GLN A 189 0.27 11.18 -2.30
C GLN A 189 1.72 11.49 -2.70
N PHE A 190 1.96 12.73 -3.14
CA PHE A 190 3.29 13.22 -3.48
C PHE A 190 3.64 14.44 -2.63
N MET A 191 4.58 14.29 -1.71
CA MET A 191 5.00 15.39 -0.83
C MET A 191 6.42 15.85 -1.14
N THR A 192 7.35 14.92 -1.20
CA THR A 192 8.79 15.17 -1.25
C THR A 192 9.23 15.75 -2.59
N GLU A 193 10.09 16.77 -2.53
CA GLU A 193 10.86 17.33 -3.66
C GLU A 193 12.35 17.16 -3.38
N LYS A 194 13.21 17.32 -4.38
CA LYS A 194 14.68 17.25 -4.19
C LYS A 194 15.18 18.19 -3.12
N ALA A 195 14.64 19.42 -3.09
CA ALA A 195 14.99 20.45 -2.13
C ALA A 195 14.13 20.44 -0.85
N ALA A 196 13.06 19.64 -0.79
CA ALA A 196 12.04 19.71 0.25
C ALA A 196 11.62 18.30 0.70
N GLY A 197 12.34 17.76 1.68
CA GLY A 197 12.01 16.51 2.37
C GLY A 197 11.29 16.79 3.68
N SER A 198 12.04 16.83 4.80
CA SER A 198 11.48 17.13 6.13
C SER A 198 10.94 18.56 6.22
N ASP A 199 11.60 19.53 5.60
CA ASP A 199 11.08 20.88 5.42
C ASP A 199 10.21 20.99 4.16
N VAL A 200 8.97 20.51 4.27
CA VAL A 200 7.98 20.56 3.18
C VAL A 200 7.67 21.98 2.73
N GLY A 201 7.85 22.96 3.64
CA GLY A 201 7.62 24.38 3.35
C GLY A 201 8.56 25.00 2.31
N SER A 202 9.74 24.39 2.09
CA SER A 202 10.70 24.79 1.06
C SER A 202 10.38 24.25 -0.35
N GLY A 203 9.25 23.51 -0.49
CA GLY A 203 8.81 22.97 -1.79
C GLY A 203 8.58 24.05 -2.84
N THR A 204 8.98 23.72 -4.07
CA THR A 204 9.01 24.62 -5.23
C THR A 204 7.95 24.35 -6.28
N LEU A 205 7.19 23.25 -6.15
CA LEU A 205 6.08 22.96 -7.06
C LEU A 205 5.06 24.10 -7.01
N THR A 206 4.76 24.70 -8.17
CA THR A 206 3.83 25.81 -8.29
C THR A 206 2.49 25.36 -8.87
N ALA A 207 1.43 26.09 -8.49
CA ALA A 207 0.09 25.91 -9.03
C ALA A 207 -0.40 27.26 -9.60
N VAL A 208 -0.71 27.29 -10.89
CA VAL A 208 -1.19 28.47 -11.62
C VAL A 208 -2.69 28.30 -11.88
N PRO A 209 -3.54 29.33 -11.60
CA PRO A 209 -4.97 29.26 -11.89
C PRO A 209 -5.25 29.02 -13.38
N ASP A 210 -6.24 28.18 -13.71
CA ASP A 210 -6.70 27.87 -15.06
C ASP A 210 -8.23 27.73 -15.07
N GLY A 211 -8.93 28.86 -15.06
CA GLY A 211 -10.39 28.92 -14.88
C GLY A 211 -10.79 28.37 -13.50
N GLU A 212 -11.63 27.36 -13.47
CA GLU A 212 -12.02 26.65 -12.23
C GLU A 212 -11.00 25.61 -11.75
N ASN A 213 -9.94 25.40 -12.52
CA ASN A 213 -8.92 24.39 -12.25
C ASN A 213 -7.56 25.05 -12.03
N TRP A 214 -6.54 24.22 -11.91
CA TRP A 214 -5.16 24.63 -11.70
C TRP A 214 -4.22 23.87 -12.64
N LYS A 215 -3.11 24.49 -13.00
CA LYS A 215 -1.98 23.86 -13.71
C LYS A 215 -0.78 23.80 -12.81
N LEU A 216 -0.19 22.60 -12.70
CA LEU A 216 0.98 22.35 -11.87
C LEU A 216 2.27 22.37 -12.69
N TYR A 217 3.33 23.02 -12.15
CA TYR A 217 4.65 23.11 -12.76
C TYR A 217 5.74 22.86 -11.72
N GLY A 218 6.71 22.02 -12.05
CA GLY A 218 7.82 21.66 -11.18
C GLY A 218 8.02 20.16 -11.08
N GLU A 219 8.54 19.68 -9.96
CA GLU A 219 8.85 18.26 -9.79
C GLU A 219 8.42 17.70 -8.43
N LYS A 220 8.22 16.38 -8.36
CA LYS A 220 8.17 15.60 -7.13
C LYS A 220 9.17 14.45 -7.20
N TRP A 221 9.85 14.21 -6.08
CA TRP A 221 11.04 13.36 -6.05
C TRP A 221 10.80 11.91 -5.67
N PHE A 222 9.88 11.64 -4.76
CA PHE A 222 9.57 10.30 -4.29
C PHE A 222 8.05 10.03 -4.40
N CYS A 223 7.63 9.59 -5.59
CA CYS A 223 6.24 9.41 -5.96
C CYS A 223 5.91 7.92 -5.93
N SER A 224 5.49 7.40 -4.78
CA SER A 224 5.05 6.02 -4.64
C SER A 224 3.76 5.79 -5.42
N HIS A 225 3.63 4.63 -6.09
CA HIS A 225 2.53 4.32 -6.99
C HIS A 225 2.36 5.43 -8.05
N ALA A 226 3.43 5.65 -8.80
CA ALA A 226 3.58 6.78 -9.71
C ALA A 226 2.53 6.84 -10.84
N ASP A 227 1.87 5.72 -11.13
CA ASP A 227 0.82 5.56 -12.13
C ASP A 227 -0.60 5.50 -11.53
N ALA A 228 -0.78 5.87 -10.26
CA ALA A 228 -2.10 5.94 -9.63
C ALA A 228 -3.07 6.85 -10.42
N ASP A 229 -4.36 6.53 -10.36
CA ASP A 229 -5.41 7.27 -11.08
C ASP A 229 -5.57 8.70 -10.59
N VAL A 230 -5.33 8.95 -9.28
CA VAL A 230 -5.34 10.28 -8.67
C VAL A 230 -4.22 10.45 -7.66
N ALA A 231 -3.47 11.55 -7.77
CA ALA A 231 -2.47 11.93 -6.79
C ALA A 231 -2.93 13.12 -5.96
N LEU A 232 -2.85 13.00 -4.63
CA LEU A 232 -2.95 14.13 -3.71
C LEU A 232 -1.56 14.71 -3.50
N LEU A 233 -1.41 16.03 -3.67
CA LEU A 233 -0.11 16.66 -3.59
C LEU A 233 -0.21 18.12 -3.10
N LEU A 234 0.90 18.58 -2.52
CA LEU A 234 1.04 19.97 -2.11
C LEU A 234 1.76 20.75 -3.21
N ALA A 235 1.19 21.90 -3.56
CA ALA A 235 1.82 22.87 -4.44
C ALA A 235 1.58 24.28 -3.91
N ARG A 236 2.40 25.23 -4.33
CA ARG A 236 2.26 26.64 -3.97
C ARG A 236 1.45 27.37 -5.04
N PRO A 237 0.26 27.89 -4.74
CA PRO A 237 -0.45 28.80 -5.62
C PRO A 237 0.42 29.99 -5.97
N ASP A 238 0.32 30.47 -7.21
CA ASP A 238 1.03 31.67 -7.65
C ASP A 238 0.69 32.87 -6.76
N GLY A 239 1.71 33.61 -6.32
CA GLY A 239 1.57 34.72 -5.38
C GLY A 239 1.37 34.32 -3.90
N ALA A 240 1.29 33.03 -3.55
CA ALA A 240 1.16 32.58 -2.16
C ALA A 240 2.49 32.77 -1.38
N PRO A 241 2.42 33.00 -0.05
CA PRO A 241 3.61 33.21 0.77
C PRO A 241 4.54 31.99 0.79
N SER A 242 5.81 32.22 1.13
CA SER A 242 6.77 31.15 1.37
C SER A 242 6.42 30.31 2.62
N GLY A 243 7.05 29.15 2.75
CA GLY A 243 6.86 28.23 3.88
C GLY A 243 5.56 27.44 3.76
N THR A 244 5.20 26.76 4.84
CA THR A 244 4.04 25.84 4.88
C THR A 244 2.69 26.53 4.74
N LYS A 245 2.59 27.81 5.14
CA LYS A 245 1.34 28.58 5.05
C LYS A 245 0.90 28.86 3.61
N GLY A 246 1.83 28.86 2.65
CA GLY A 246 1.53 29.07 1.24
C GLY A 246 1.27 27.79 0.44
N LEU A 247 1.21 26.63 1.07
CA LEU A 247 0.95 25.37 0.38
C LEU A 247 -0.53 25.03 0.39
N ALA A 248 -1.08 24.73 -0.78
CA ALA A 248 -2.43 24.22 -0.97
C ALA A 248 -2.43 22.75 -1.33
N LEU A 249 -3.55 22.06 -1.05
CA LEU A 249 -3.73 20.65 -1.41
C LEU A 249 -4.46 20.54 -2.75
N PHE A 250 -3.92 19.73 -3.64
CA PHE A 250 -4.47 19.47 -4.95
C PHE A 250 -4.69 17.98 -5.21
N ALA A 251 -5.73 17.66 -5.97
CA ALA A 251 -5.97 16.36 -6.57
C ALA A 251 -5.63 16.43 -8.06
N MET A 252 -4.65 15.66 -8.48
CA MET A 252 -4.21 15.56 -9.88
C MET A 252 -4.62 14.21 -10.47
N PRO A 253 -5.52 14.16 -11.46
CA PRO A 253 -5.87 12.93 -12.15
C PRO A 253 -4.74 12.48 -13.09
N ARG A 254 -4.57 11.16 -13.26
CA ARG A 254 -3.69 10.61 -14.30
C ARG A 254 -4.26 10.82 -15.70
N HIS A 255 -5.55 10.59 -15.86
CA HIS A 255 -6.28 10.84 -17.10
C HIS A 255 -7.35 11.91 -16.89
N LEU A 256 -7.50 12.75 -17.89
CA LEU A 256 -8.51 13.80 -17.91
C LEU A 256 -9.90 13.22 -18.23
N GLU A 257 -10.94 13.98 -18.00
CA GLU A 257 -12.34 13.57 -18.25
C GLU A 257 -12.60 13.15 -19.72
N ASN A 258 -11.83 13.68 -20.68
CA ASN A 258 -11.86 13.30 -22.09
C ASN A 258 -11.00 12.04 -22.42
N GLY A 259 -10.44 11.36 -21.42
CA GLY A 259 -9.60 10.19 -21.57
C GLY A 259 -8.14 10.46 -21.96
N LEU A 260 -7.77 11.72 -22.21
CA LEU A 260 -6.38 12.07 -22.51
C LEU A 260 -5.52 11.98 -21.25
N ARG A 261 -4.27 11.62 -21.44
CA ARG A 261 -3.29 11.64 -20.38
C ARG A 261 -2.99 13.07 -19.92
N ASN A 262 -2.85 13.26 -18.61
CA ASN A 262 -2.53 14.56 -18.05
C ASN A 262 -1.06 14.97 -18.33
N SER A 263 -0.75 16.26 -18.29
CA SER A 263 0.53 16.85 -18.70
C SER A 263 1.60 16.71 -17.60
N TYR A 264 2.03 15.48 -17.32
CA TYR A 264 3.19 15.20 -16.47
C TYR A 264 3.93 13.97 -17.01
N ARG A 265 5.19 13.82 -16.63
CA ARG A 265 6.03 12.70 -17.04
C ARG A 265 6.65 11.99 -15.84
N ILE A 266 6.70 10.67 -15.90
CA ILE A 266 7.50 9.85 -15.00
C ILE A 266 8.90 9.76 -15.60
N VAL A 267 9.89 10.39 -14.94
CA VAL A 267 11.25 10.50 -15.46
C VAL A 267 11.98 9.16 -15.35
N ARG A 268 11.85 8.52 -14.20
CA ARG A 268 12.41 7.19 -13.92
C ARG A 268 11.73 6.56 -12.70
N LEU A 269 11.90 5.27 -12.53
CA LEU A 269 11.57 4.58 -11.28
C LEU A 269 12.79 4.54 -10.36
N LYS A 270 12.53 4.55 -9.05
CA LYS A 270 13.57 4.44 -8.02
C LYS A 270 14.09 3.01 -7.92
N ASP A 271 15.39 2.85 -7.81
CA ASP A 271 16.01 1.63 -7.31
C ASP A 271 15.91 1.59 -5.77
N LYS A 272 15.34 0.53 -5.22
CA LYS A 272 14.97 0.45 -3.80
C LYS A 272 15.49 -0.84 -3.17
N LEU A 273 15.83 -0.79 -1.88
CA LEU A 273 16.19 -1.99 -1.11
C LEU A 273 14.97 -2.86 -0.77
N GLY A 274 13.84 -2.23 -0.46
CA GLY A 274 12.58 -2.91 -0.15
C GLY A 274 11.39 -2.37 -0.93
N THR A 275 10.22 -3.01 -0.82
CA THR A 275 9.00 -2.68 -1.58
C THR A 275 9.23 -2.61 -3.09
N LYS A 276 10.07 -3.49 -3.61
CA LYS A 276 10.50 -3.49 -5.01
C LYS A 276 9.37 -3.80 -5.98
N SER A 277 8.37 -4.55 -5.52
CA SER A 277 7.16 -4.89 -6.28
C SER A 277 6.34 -3.66 -6.71
N MET A 278 6.42 -2.54 -5.96
CA MET A 278 5.65 -1.33 -6.18
C MET A 278 6.51 -0.22 -6.82
N ALA A 279 5.99 0.42 -7.86
CA ALA A 279 6.69 1.51 -8.56
C ALA A 279 6.73 2.80 -7.72
N SER A 280 7.93 3.35 -7.55
CA SER A 280 8.14 4.71 -7.01
C SER A 280 8.88 5.53 -8.04
N GLY A 281 8.31 6.64 -8.48
CA GLY A 281 8.83 7.45 -9.57
C GLY A 281 9.36 8.81 -9.15
N GLU A 282 10.06 9.45 -10.08
CA GLU A 282 10.33 10.88 -10.11
C GLU A 282 9.44 11.49 -11.16
N ILE A 283 8.69 12.56 -10.83
CA ILE A 283 7.68 13.12 -11.70
C ILE A 283 7.98 14.60 -11.96
N ILE A 284 7.90 15.01 -13.24
CA ILE A 284 7.92 16.39 -13.69
C ILE A 284 6.53 16.78 -14.18
N PHE A 285 6.04 17.91 -13.71
CA PHE A 285 4.74 18.50 -14.07
C PHE A 285 4.96 19.63 -15.06
N GLU A 286 4.27 19.58 -16.20
CA GLU A 286 4.41 20.50 -17.34
C GLU A 286 3.05 21.12 -17.69
N GLY A 287 2.40 21.70 -16.69
CA GLY A 287 1.03 22.21 -16.80
C GLY A 287 -0.02 21.13 -16.50
N ALA A 288 0.28 20.22 -15.60
CA ALA A 288 -0.65 19.15 -15.22
C ALA A 288 -1.92 19.73 -14.58
N LYS A 289 -3.08 19.39 -15.15
CA LYS A 289 -4.38 19.81 -14.62
C LYS A 289 -4.60 19.22 -13.23
N ALA A 290 -5.03 20.06 -12.29
CA ALA A 290 -5.36 19.65 -10.94
C ALA A 290 -6.58 20.42 -10.41
N TYR A 291 -7.17 19.86 -9.36
CA TYR A 291 -8.32 20.43 -8.64
C TYR A 291 -7.90 20.78 -7.22
N ALA A 292 -8.23 21.96 -6.73
CA ALA A 292 -8.02 22.29 -5.33
C ALA A 292 -8.91 21.39 -4.44
N VAL A 293 -8.37 20.93 -3.31
CA VAL A 293 -9.09 20.09 -2.36
C VAL A 293 -9.33 20.86 -1.07
N GLY A 294 -10.58 21.10 -0.75
CA GLY A 294 -10.98 21.81 0.45
C GLY A 294 -10.53 23.27 0.48
N ASP A 295 -10.03 23.74 1.63
CA ASP A 295 -9.57 25.12 1.81
C ASP A 295 -8.12 25.28 1.33
N ILE A 296 -7.92 26.13 0.35
CA ILE A 296 -6.62 26.44 -0.28
C ILE A 296 -5.59 26.98 0.75
N SER A 297 -6.06 27.64 1.81
CA SER A 297 -5.20 28.19 2.86
C SER A 297 -4.76 27.16 3.89
N GLN A 298 -5.34 25.96 3.88
CA GLN A 298 -5.15 24.90 4.86
C GLN A 298 -4.46 23.64 4.29
N GLY A 299 -3.75 23.75 3.19
CA GLY A 299 -3.23 22.60 2.46
C GLY A 299 -2.41 21.62 3.30
N ILE A 300 -1.46 22.14 4.09
CA ILE A 300 -0.65 21.30 5.02
C ILE A 300 -1.53 20.59 6.05
N LYS A 301 -2.45 21.30 6.68
CA LYS A 301 -3.33 20.72 7.71
C LYS A 301 -4.20 19.60 7.14
N GLN A 302 -4.71 19.80 5.94
CA GLN A 302 -5.49 18.80 5.23
C GLN A 302 -4.63 17.59 4.88
N MET A 303 -3.46 17.79 4.27
CA MET A 303 -2.53 16.71 3.93
C MET A 303 -2.10 15.89 5.17
N LEU A 304 -1.86 16.55 6.31
CA LEU A 304 -1.49 15.87 7.56
C LEU A 304 -2.60 14.94 8.07
N GLY A 305 -3.87 15.20 7.77
CA GLY A 305 -4.96 14.28 8.06
C GLY A 305 -4.73 12.91 7.40
N GLN A 306 -4.40 12.87 6.11
CA GLN A 306 -4.06 11.64 5.39
C GLN A 306 -2.75 11.02 5.90
N VAL A 307 -1.72 11.84 6.09
CA VAL A 307 -0.40 11.38 6.56
C VAL A 307 -0.52 10.66 7.90
N ASN A 308 -1.33 11.17 8.83
CA ASN A 308 -1.51 10.54 10.13
C ASN A 308 -2.22 9.18 10.03
N LEU A 309 -3.24 9.05 9.17
CA LEU A 309 -3.87 7.76 8.89
C LEU A 309 -2.89 6.78 8.24
N SER A 310 -2.06 7.27 7.33
CA SER A 310 -1.01 6.46 6.69
C SER A 310 0.06 6.02 7.70
N ARG A 311 0.47 6.88 8.64
CA ARG A 311 1.40 6.53 9.72
C ARG A 311 0.84 5.45 10.64
N LEU A 312 -0.44 5.53 10.99
CA LEU A 312 -1.10 4.49 11.78
C LEU A 312 -1.09 3.15 11.04
N SER A 313 -1.44 3.15 9.74
CA SER A 313 -1.34 1.98 8.89
C SER A 313 0.10 1.40 8.84
N HIS A 314 1.13 2.26 8.78
CA HIS A 314 2.53 1.81 8.82
C HIS A 314 2.89 1.12 10.13
N GLY A 315 2.45 1.65 11.26
CA GLY A 315 2.66 1.01 12.57
C GLY A 315 2.08 -0.40 12.63
N VAL A 316 0.84 -0.57 12.17
CA VAL A 316 0.18 -1.87 12.10
C VAL A 316 0.91 -2.85 11.17
N ARG A 317 1.30 -2.38 9.99
CA ARG A 317 2.04 -3.19 9.01
C ARG A 317 3.43 -3.58 9.52
N ALA A 318 4.11 -2.68 10.22
CA ALA A 318 5.39 -2.99 10.86
C ALA A 318 5.23 -4.10 11.91
N ALA A 319 4.18 -4.05 12.73
CA ALA A 319 3.86 -5.12 13.68
C ALA A 319 3.62 -6.47 12.97
N GLY A 320 2.91 -6.47 11.81
CA GLY A 320 2.73 -7.67 10.99
C GLY A 320 4.05 -8.22 10.46
N MET A 321 4.95 -7.36 9.98
CA MET A 321 6.30 -7.79 9.55
C MET A 321 7.12 -8.38 10.70
N MET A 322 7.09 -7.74 11.88
CA MET A 322 7.75 -8.27 13.08
C MET A 322 7.18 -9.64 13.45
N ARG A 323 5.86 -9.84 13.36
CA ARG A 323 5.23 -11.15 13.55
C ARG A 323 5.76 -12.17 12.55
N ARG A 324 5.88 -11.81 11.27
CA ARG A 324 6.47 -12.72 10.27
C ARG A 324 7.91 -13.10 10.63
N CYS A 325 8.75 -12.15 11.00
CA CYS A 325 10.13 -12.43 11.43
C CYS A 325 10.16 -13.39 12.62
N LEU A 326 9.28 -13.19 13.61
CA LEU A 326 9.17 -14.09 14.76
C LEU A 326 8.72 -15.50 14.33
N ASN A 327 7.75 -15.62 13.43
CA ASN A 327 7.28 -16.91 12.92
C ASN A 327 8.40 -17.67 12.22
N GLU A 328 9.23 -17.01 11.39
CA GLU A 328 10.41 -17.61 10.75
C GLU A 328 11.45 -18.07 11.78
N ALA A 329 11.75 -17.23 12.77
CA ALA A 329 12.70 -17.57 13.82
C ALA A 329 12.22 -18.77 14.67
N LEU A 330 10.93 -18.82 15.00
CA LEU A 330 10.32 -19.93 15.72
C LEU A 330 10.33 -21.22 14.90
N SER A 331 10.04 -21.14 13.60
CA SER A 331 10.10 -22.28 12.68
C SER A 331 11.50 -22.87 12.65
N ALA A 332 12.50 -22.02 12.44
CA ALA A 332 13.91 -22.45 12.44
C ALA A 332 14.34 -23.03 13.80
N ALA A 333 13.99 -22.39 14.91
CA ALA A 333 14.38 -22.83 16.25
C ALA A 333 13.74 -24.15 16.67
N ARG A 334 12.54 -24.45 16.18
CA ARG A 334 11.86 -25.73 16.42
C ARG A 334 12.45 -26.88 15.61
N TYR A 335 12.93 -26.58 14.41
CA TYR A 335 13.43 -27.59 13.48
C TYR A 335 14.93 -27.89 13.67
N ARG A 336 15.77 -26.84 13.78
CA ARG A 336 17.21 -27.02 13.88
C ARG A 336 17.62 -27.62 15.22
N GLN A 337 18.48 -28.65 15.15
CA GLN A 337 19.01 -29.35 16.32
C GLN A 337 20.47 -28.97 16.56
N GLN A 338 20.84 -28.81 17.83
CA GLN A 338 22.21 -28.62 18.27
C GLN A 338 22.40 -29.32 19.64
N PHE A 339 23.50 -30.02 19.78
CA PHE A 339 23.78 -30.78 20.99
C PHE A 339 22.66 -31.78 21.39
N GLY A 340 22.08 -32.43 20.37
CA GLY A 340 21.09 -33.50 20.56
C GLY A 340 19.65 -33.05 20.83
N GLU A 341 19.34 -31.75 20.73
CA GLU A 341 17.96 -31.23 20.93
C GLU A 341 17.66 -30.00 20.05
N PRO A 342 16.38 -29.69 19.80
CA PRO A 342 15.97 -28.47 19.08
C PRO A 342 16.50 -27.20 19.73
N LEU A 343 16.84 -26.18 18.92
CA LEU A 343 17.35 -24.89 19.40
C LEU A 343 16.39 -24.20 20.36
N ILE A 344 15.07 -24.33 20.13
CA ILE A 344 14.06 -23.74 21.01
C ILE A 344 14.13 -24.20 22.46
N ASN A 345 14.76 -25.36 22.75
CA ASN A 345 14.96 -25.87 24.09
C ASN A 345 16.18 -25.27 24.79
N LYS A 346 17.06 -24.58 24.05
CA LYS A 346 18.23 -23.94 24.63
C LYS A 346 17.85 -22.68 25.42
N PRO A 347 18.31 -22.50 26.66
CA PRO A 347 17.90 -21.36 27.51
C PRO A 347 18.14 -20.00 26.90
N LEU A 348 19.31 -19.81 26.25
CA LEU A 348 19.65 -18.53 25.60
C LEU A 348 18.71 -18.24 24.41
N MET A 349 18.42 -19.25 23.58
CA MET A 349 17.49 -19.09 22.46
C MET A 349 16.07 -18.75 22.93
N ARG A 350 15.62 -19.41 23.99
CA ARG A 350 14.32 -19.11 24.61
C ARG A 350 14.24 -17.68 25.12
N SER A 351 15.28 -17.20 25.80
CA SER A 351 15.37 -15.81 26.26
C SER A 351 15.27 -14.83 25.10
N GLN A 352 16.05 -15.03 24.04
CA GLN A 352 16.05 -14.17 22.85
C GLN A 352 14.73 -14.17 22.06
N LEU A 353 13.96 -15.26 22.11
CA LEU A 353 12.67 -15.35 21.42
C LEU A 353 11.50 -14.81 22.26
N LEU A 354 11.72 -14.53 23.54
CA LEU A 354 10.71 -13.93 24.45
C LEU A 354 10.81 -12.41 24.51
N ASP A 355 11.98 -11.84 24.22
CA ASP A 355 12.22 -10.39 24.16
C ASP A 355 11.74 -9.80 22.82
#